data_d5c13221a474ead3eae444b109a7873f
#
_entry.id   d5c13221a474ead3eae444b109a7873f
#
_cell.length_a   1.000
_cell.length_b   1.000
_cell.length_c   1.000
_cell.angle_alpha   90.00
_cell.angle_beta   90.00
_cell.angle_gamma   90.00
#
_symmetry.space_group_name_H-M   'P 1'
#
loop_
_entity.id
_entity.type
_entity.pdbx_description
1 polymer ?
#
loop_
_entity_poly.entity_id
_entity_poly.type
_entity_poly.pdbx_seq_one_letter_code
_entity_poly.pdbx_strand_id
1 'polypeptide(L)'
;NKLAFTGSTEVGKIIVRAAIGNLKKVSLELGGKSPVVVFPDADLATAIPGVAMSTFLLQGQNCVCGSRVFVHRDIADEFAAGVAAFAKQLPVGNGMDRGNMIGPVISGEQRGRIEGFFVSAQKEGAKLLAGGERAGKQGYFVAPTVYSDCRPEMRVVREEVFGPVMSIQTFEGDDLEALAKRANDTTYGLSGSVWTRDLATAH
;
A
#
# COMPACT_ATOMS: atom_id res chain seq x y z
N ASN A 1 -26.53 -19.25 -13.60
CA ASN A 1 -25.55 -18.41 -14.26
C ASN A 1 -24.83 -17.53 -13.21
N LYS A 2 -23.56 -17.18 -13.43
CA LYS A 2 -22.67 -16.48 -12.52
C LYS A 2 -22.10 -15.24 -13.21
N LEU A 3 -21.86 -14.17 -12.43
CA LEU A 3 -21.11 -13.00 -12.82
C LEU A 3 -19.83 -12.95 -11.98
N ALA A 4 -18.67 -12.75 -12.61
CA ALA A 4 -17.38 -12.49 -11.95
C ALA A 4 -16.88 -11.12 -12.39
N PHE A 5 -16.35 -10.34 -11.44
CA PHE A 5 -15.86 -8.99 -11.69
C PHE A 5 -14.66 -8.69 -10.80
N THR A 6 -13.67 -8.02 -11.37
CA THR A 6 -12.54 -7.43 -10.67
C THR A 6 -12.52 -5.93 -10.96
N GLY A 7 -12.41 -5.09 -9.93
CA GLY A 7 -12.36 -3.63 -10.08
C GLY A 7 -12.62 -2.89 -8.77
N SER A 8 -13.11 -1.64 -8.85
CA SER A 8 -13.34 -0.84 -7.65
C SER A 8 -14.54 -1.32 -6.82
N THR A 9 -14.50 -1.03 -5.52
CA THR A 9 -15.59 -1.36 -4.60
C THR A 9 -16.92 -0.69 -5.02
N GLU A 10 -16.86 0.53 -5.55
CA GLU A 10 -18.04 1.27 -6.03
C GLU A 10 -18.71 0.55 -7.18
N VAL A 11 -17.95 0.12 -8.17
CA VAL A 11 -18.48 -0.65 -9.32
C VAL A 11 -18.97 -2.02 -8.87
N GLY A 12 -18.27 -2.69 -7.96
CA GLY A 12 -18.73 -3.95 -7.36
C GLY A 12 -20.12 -3.84 -6.73
N LYS A 13 -20.38 -2.75 -5.99
CA LYS A 13 -21.73 -2.48 -5.42
C LYS A 13 -22.81 -2.29 -6.50
N ILE A 14 -22.47 -1.64 -7.61
CA ILE A 14 -23.40 -1.48 -8.76
C ILE A 14 -23.72 -2.85 -9.36
N ILE A 15 -22.72 -3.70 -9.55
CA ILE A 15 -22.87 -5.04 -10.10
C ILE A 15 -23.75 -5.91 -9.20
N VAL A 16 -23.55 -5.89 -7.89
CA VAL A 16 -24.40 -6.62 -6.94
C VAL A 16 -25.86 -6.18 -7.07
N ARG A 17 -26.11 -4.87 -7.09
CA ARG A 17 -27.47 -4.33 -7.27
C ARG A 17 -28.12 -4.80 -8.58
N ALA A 18 -27.37 -4.78 -9.68
CA ALA A 18 -27.87 -5.24 -10.98
C ALA A 18 -28.11 -6.75 -11.02
N ALA A 19 -27.43 -7.53 -10.20
CA ALA A 19 -27.58 -8.98 -10.13
C ALA A 19 -28.82 -9.46 -9.34
N ILE A 20 -29.40 -8.58 -8.50
CA ILE A 20 -30.55 -8.93 -7.63
C ILE A 20 -31.76 -9.38 -8.41
N GLY A 21 -32.07 -8.75 -9.57
CA GLY A 21 -33.31 -8.97 -10.29
C GLY A 21 -33.54 -10.41 -10.79
N ASN A 22 -32.47 -11.19 -10.97
CA ASN A 22 -32.53 -12.59 -11.41
C ASN A 22 -31.66 -13.52 -10.54
N LEU A 23 -31.30 -13.09 -9.34
CA LEU A 23 -30.57 -13.86 -8.32
C LEU A 23 -29.28 -14.52 -8.85
N LYS A 24 -28.51 -13.81 -9.70
CA LYS A 24 -27.23 -14.31 -10.17
C LYS A 24 -26.23 -14.44 -9.02
N LYS A 25 -25.48 -15.54 -9.03
CA LYS A 25 -24.31 -15.67 -8.17
C LYS A 25 -23.26 -14.63 -8.61
N VAL A 26 -22.71 -13.88 -7.67
CA VAL A 26 -21.69 -12.86 -7.93
C VAL A 26 -20.40 -13.25 -7.22
N SER A 27 -19.27 -13.13 -7.93
CA SER A 27 -17.92 -13.25 -7.37
C SER A 27 -17.19 -11.93 -7.65
N LEU A 28 -16.72 -11.28 -6.58
CA LEU A 28 -16.10 -9.95 -6.66
C LEU A 28 -14.69 -10.00 -6.11
N GLU A 29 -13.75 -9.45 -6.89
CA GLU A 29 -12.40 -9.10 -6.48
C GLU A 29 -12.28 -7.57 -6.52
N LEU A 30 -12.10 -6.94 -5.37
CA LEU A 30 -12.25 -5.50 -5.21
C LEU A 30 -10.95 -4.86 -4.68
N GLY A 31 -11.00 -3.59 -4.33
CA GLY A 31 -9.87 -2.85 -3.77
C GLY A 31 -9.38 -3.40 -2.43
N GLY A 32 -8.17 -3.02 -2.06
CA GLY A 32 -7.52 -3.42 -0.83
C GLY A 32 -6.76 -2.29 -0.14
N LYS A 33 -6.50 -2.49 1.15
CA LYS A 33 -5.59 -1.67 1.97
C LYS A 33 -4.81 -2.59 2.90
N SER A 34 -4.07 -3.49 2.29
CA SER A 34 -3.43 -4.64 2.95
C SER A 34 -2.46 -4.20 4.03
N PRO A 35 -2.63 -4.68 5.27
CA PRO A 35 -1.67 -4.41 6.34
C PRO A 35 -0.42 -5.27 6.14
N VAL A 36 0.73 -4.66 6.44
CA VAL A 36 2.02 -5.34 6.62
C VAL A 36 2.46 -5.08 8.04
N VAL A 37 2.73 -6.12 8.80
CA VAL A 37 3.20 -6.02 10.19
C VAL A 37 4.64 -6.48 10.28
N VAL A 38 5.52 -5.63 10.84
CA VAL A 38 6.96 -5.91 10.99
C VAL A 38 7.30 -5.88 12.47
N PHE A 39 7.59 -7.06 13.02
CA PHE A 39 7.98 -7.24 14.42
C PHE A 39 9.48 -6.99 14.66
N PRO A 40 9.91 -6.72 15.91
CA PRO A 40 11.30 -6.34 16.22
C PRO A 40 12.32 -7.44 15.91
N ASP A 41 11.91 -8.71 15.86
CA ASP A 41 12.75 -9.85 15.53
C ASP A 41 12.87 -10.12 14.01
N ALA A 42 12.19 -9.33 13.17
CA ALA A 42 12.26 -9.48 11.73
C ALA A 42 13.70 -9.25 11.21
N ASP A 43 14.08 -10.05 10.22
CA ASP A 43 15.34 -9.81 9.48
C ASP A 43 15.18 -8.60 8.55
N LEU A 44 15.69 -7.45 8.97
CA LEU A 44 15.55 -6.20 8.21
C LEU A 44 16.23 -6.26 6.83
N ALA A 45 17.29 -7.03 6.67
CA ALA A 45 17.95 -7.19 5.38
C ALA A 45 17.02 -7.82 4.32
N THR A 46 16.10 -8.66 4.76
CA THR A 46 15.08 -9.29 3.91
C THR A 46 13.75 -8.52 3.94
N ALA A 47 13.33 -8.03 5.11
CA ALA A 47 12.04 -7.37 5.28
C ALA A 47 11.96 -6.03 4.53
N ILE A 48 13.01 -5.21 4.56
CA ILE A 48 13.04 -3.91 3.88
C ILE A 48 12.76 -4.04 2.38
N PRO A 49 13.56 -4.80 1.60
CA PRO A 49 13.30 -4.95 0.18
C PRO A 49 11.98 -5.69 -0.10
N GLY A 50 11.61 -6.69 0.69
CA GLY A 50 10.38 -7.44 0.53
C GLY A 50 9.14 -6.59 0.71
N VAL A 51 9.07 -5.80 1.78
CA VAL A 51 7.96 -4.87 2.05
C VAL A 51 7.92 -3.74 1.01
N ALA A 52 9.08 -3.17 0.65
CA ALA A 52 9.15 -2.15 -0.39
C ALA A 52 8.61 -2.68 -1.73
N MET A 53 9.03 -3.86 -2.15
CA MET A 53 8.55 -4.46 -3.39
C MET A 53 7.08 -4.85 -3.33
N SER A 54 6.53 -5.29 -2.19
CA SER A 54 5.09 -5.54 -2.04
C SER A 54 4.24 -4.30 -2.25
N THR A 55 4.81 -3.11 -2.03
CA THR A 55 4.14 -1.82 -2.25
C THR A 55 4.38 -1.26 -3.65
N PHE A 56 5.64 -1.30 -4.14
CA PHE A 56 6.02 -0.54 -5.34
C PHE A 56 5.93 -1.34 -6.64
N LEU A 57 5.93 -2.68 -6.55
CA LEU A 57 5.76 -3.53 -7.73
C LEU A 57 4.49 -3.16 -8.49
N LEU A 58 4.52 -3.22 -9.81
CA LEU A 58 3.41 -2.81 -10.69
C LEU A 58 2.95 -1.36 -10.45
N GLN A 59 3.87 -0.47 -10.05
CA GLN A 59 3.60 0.94 -9.73
C GLN A 59 2.61 1.11 -8.56
N GLY A 60 2.50 0.11 -7.67
CA GLY A 60 1.50 0.08 -6.61
C GLY A 60 0.05 -0.04 -7.10
N GLN A 61 -0.16 -0.31 -8.39
CA GLN A 61 -1.47 -0.53 -8.99
C GLN A 61 -1.89 -2.00 -8.85
N ASN A 62 -1.96 -2.45 -7.60
CA ASN A 62 -2.27 -3.82 -7.24
C ASN A 62 -3.18 -3.83 -6.01
N CYS A 63 -4.29 -4.56 -6.08
CA CYS A 63 -5.28 -4.64 -5.00
C CYS A 63 -4.72 -5.29 -3.72
N VAL A 64 -3.73 -6.21 -3.84
CA VAL A 64 -3.05 -6.84 -2.70
C VAL A 64 -1.83 -6.04 -2.20
N CYS A 65 -1.62 -4.83 -2.71
CA CYS A 65 -0.48 -3.97 -2.38
C CYS A 65 -0.34 -3.76 -0.87
N GLY A 66 0.83 -4.10 -0.30
CA GLY A 66 1.16 -3.93 1.12
C GLY A 66 1.47 -2.48 1.49
N SER A 67 0.54 -1.56 1.22
CA SER A 67 0.77 -0.12 1.30
C SER A 67 0.56 0.49 2.69
N ARG A 68 0.02 -0.29 3.65
CA ARG A 68 -0.23 0.13 5.03
C ARG A 68 0.62 -0.69 6.00
N VAL A 69 1.75 -0.10 6.40
CA VAL A 69 2.80 -0.80 7.16
C VAL A 69 2.74 -0.42 8.63
N PHE A 70 2.71 -1.43 9.50
CA PHE A 70 2.85 -1.31 10.95
C PHE A 70 4.22 -1.84 11.34
N VAL A 71 5.03 -1.02 12.00
CA VAL A 71 6.39 -1.38 12.40
C VAL A 71 6.53 -1.22 13.90
N HIS A 72 7.14 -2.20 14.57
CA HIS A 72 7.42 -2.08 16.00
C HIS A 72 8.39 -0.91 16.25
N ARG A 73 8.15 -0.16 17.34
CA ARG A 73 8.90 1.07 17.67
C ARG A 73 10.41 0.86 17.69
N ASP A 74 10.87 -0.25 18.23
CA ASP A 74 12.31 -0.53 18.43
C ASP A 74 13.10 -0.57 17.11
N ILE A 75 12.45 -0.85 15.99
CA ILE A 75 13.07 -0.94 14.66
C ILE A 75 12.50 0.07 13.66
N ALA A 76 11.57 0.93 14.09
CA ALA A 76 10.79 1.77 13.18
C ALA A 76 11.66 2.77 12.40
N ASP A 77 12.62 3.42 13.07
CA ASP A 77 13.49 4.41 12.42
C ASP A 77 14.44 3.76 11.42
N GLU A 78 15.04 2.62 11.78
CA GLU A 78 15.93 1.86 10.89
C GLU A 78 15.16 1.32 9.68
N PHE A 79 14.00 0.71 9.92
CA PHE A 79 13.15 0.19 8.87
C PHE A 79 12.68 1.30 7.91
N ALA A 80 12.16 2.41 8.44
CA ALA A 80 11.66 3.51 7.63
C ALA A 80 12.78 4.16 6.79
N ALA A 81 13.97 4.35 7.37
CA ALA A 81 15.14 4.85 6.65
C ALA A 81 15.58 3.88 5.54
N GLY A 82 15.60 2.58 5.84
CA GLY A 82 15.95 1.53 4.88
C GLY A 82 14.99 1.45 3.70
N VAL A 83 13.68 1.46 3.95
CA VAL A 83 12.66 1.46 2.89
C VAL A 83 12.73 2.75 2.05
N ALA A 84 12.95 3.91 2.69
CA ALA A 84 13.09 5.17 1.97
C ALA A 84 14.35 5.18 1.08
N ALA A 85 15.46 4.64 1.56
CA ALA A 85 16.69 4.49 0.77
C ALA A 85 16.47 3.53 -0.41
N PHE A 86 15.79 2.41 -0.19
CA PHE A 86 15.44 1.46 -1.23
C PHE A 86 14.52 2.11 -2.29
N ALA A 87 13.49 2.83 -1.87
CA ALA A 87 12.56 3.51 -2.77
C ALA A 87 13.27 4.53 -3.68
N LYS A 88 14.25 5.27 -3.17
CA LYS A 88 15.06 6.24 -3.94
C LYS A 88 15.96 5.58 -4.98
N GLN A 89 16.32 4.31 -4.82
CA GLN A 89 17.17 3.57 -5.75
C GLN A 89 16.37 2.87 -6.86
N LEU A 90 15.04 2.76 -6.73
CA LEU A 90 14.22 2.11 -7.75
C LEU A 90 14.20 2.94 -9.03
N PRO A 91 14.71 2.39 -10.14
CA PRO A 91 14.73 3.12 -11.42
C PRO A 91 13.32 3.24 -11.98
N VAL A 92 12.91 4.48 -12.22
CA VAL A 92 11.59 4.83 -12.76
C VAL A 92 11.74 5.28 -14.21
N GLY A 93 11.00 4.69 -15.13
CA GLY A 93 11.08 5.07 -16.54
C GLY A 93 10.24 4.19 -17.45
N ASN A 94 10.53 4.28 -18.75
CA ASN A 94 9.81 3.53 -19.77
C ASN A 94 9.94 2.02 -19.52
N GLY A 95 8.82 1.31 -19.46
CA GLY A 95 8.78 -0.14 -19.21
C GLY A 95 9.41 -1.00 -20.33
N MET A 96 9.71 -0.43 -21.50
CA MET A 96 10.46 -1.12 -22.55
C MET A 96 11.97 -1.10 -22.32
N ASP A 97 12.45 -0.26 -21.42
CA ASP A 97 13.86 -0.18 -21.06
C ASP A 97 14.14 -1.14 -19.90
N ARG A 98 14.95 -2.18 -20.13
CA ARG A 98 15.19 -3.27 -19.17
C ARG A 98 15.82 -2.82 -17.84
N GLY A 99 16.39 -1.63 -17.76
CA GLY A 99 16.95 -1.06 -16.55
C GLY A 99 15.90 -0.48 -15.60
N ASN A 100 14.66 -0.23 -16.05
CA ASN A 100 13.61 0.34 -15.24
C ASN A 100 12.77 -0.73 -14.54
N MET A 101 12.44 -0.48 -13.28
CA MET A 101 11.59 -1.37 -12.46
C MET A 101 10.18 -0.80 -12.28
N ILE A 102 10.06 0.52 -12.25
CA ILE A 102 8.81 1.24 -12.03
C ILE A 102 8.43 1.95 -13.32
N GLY A 103 7.33 1.52 -13.94
CA GLY A 103 6.77 2.14 -15.14
C GLY A 103 5.83 3.30 -14.83
N PRO A 104 5.09 3.80 -15.84
CA PRO A 104 4.06 4.82 -15.64
C PRO A 104 2.81 4.22 -15.01
N VAL A 105 2.04 5.02 -14.25
CA VAL A 105 0.68 4.65 -13.89
C VAL A 105 -0.24 4.72 -15.13
N ILE A 106 -1.41 4.08 -15.03
CA ILE A 106 -2.27 3.80 -16.19
C ILE A 106 -2.77 5.05 -16.95
N SER A 107 -2.93 6.19 -16.28
CA SER A 107 -3.49 7.39 -16.89
C SER A 107 -3.10 8.67 -16.16
N GLY A 108 -3.34 9.81 -16.82
CA GLY A 108 -3.20 11.14 -16.21
C GLY A 108 -4.18 11.37 -15.06
N GLU A 109 -5.38 10.79 -15.14
CA GLU A 109 -6.38 10.85 -14.08
C GLU A 109 -5.87 10.12 -12.83
N GLN A 110 -5.35 8.89 -12.97
CA GLN A 110 -4.79 8.13 -11.86
C GLN A 110 -3.58 8.84 -11.25
N ARG A 111 -2.69 9.42 -12.06
CA ARG A 111 -1.59 10.24 -11.56
C ARG A 111 -2.11 11.42 -10.74
N GLY A 112 -3.10 12.16 -11.25
CA GLY A 112 -3.72 13.28 -10.53
C GLY A 112 -4.37 12.85 -9.21
N ARG A 113 -4.99 11.67 -9.17
CA ARG A 113 -5.51 11.08 -7.94
C ARG A 113 -4.40 10.82 -6.92
N ILE A 114 -3.27 10.24 -7.34
CA ILE A 114 -2.11 9.99 -6.46
C ILE A 114 -1.53 11.31 -5.95
N GLU A 115 -1.38 12.32 -6.80
CA GLU A 115 -0.92 13.65 -6.41
C GLU A 115 -1.84 14.29 -5.36
N GLY A 116 -3.16 14.05 -5.44
CA GLY A 116 -4.12 14.44 -4.40
C GLY A 116 -3.87 13.78 -3.05
N PHE A 117 -3.34 12.55 -3.02
CA PHE A 117 -2.89 11.92 -1.77
C PHE A 117 -1.63 12.57 -1.21
N PHE A 118 -0.70 13.01 -2.04
CA PHE A 118 0.49 13.75 -1.57
C PHE A 118 0.09 15.03 -0.85
N VAL A 119 -0.83 15.78 -1.45
CA VAL A 119 -1.34 17.02 -0.85
C VAL A 119 -2.04 16.74 0.49
N SER A 120 -2.89 15.71 0.57
CA SER A 120 -3.58 15.39 1.82
C SER A 120 -2.62 14.88 2.88
N ALA A 121 -1.69 13.98 2.55
CA ALA A 121 -0.71 13.45 3.49
C ALA A 121 0.15 14.57 4.13
N GLN A 122 0.62 15.50 3.31
CA GLN A 122 1.36 16.67 3.78
C GLN A 122 0.50 17.56 4.70
N LYS A 123 -0.74 17.84 4.30
CA LYS A 123 -1.69 18.67 5.07
C LYS A 123 -2.07 18.03 6.40
N GLU A 124 -2.17 16.72 6.43
CA GLU A 124 -2.48 15.91 7.61
C GLU A 124 -1.26 15.68 8.51
N GLY A 125 -0.06 16.09 8.08
CA GLY A 125 1.17 16.06 8.87
C GLY A 125 1.95 14.72 8.79
N ALA A 126 1.73 13.91 7.76
CA ALA A 126 2.59 12.76 7.48
C ALA A 126 3.99 13.23 7.09
N LYS A 127 5.03 12.56 7.59
CA LYS A 127 6.42 12.88 7.28
C LYS A 127 6.86 12.19 6.00
N LEU A 128 7.19 12.97 4.97
CA LEU A 128 7.71 12.45 3.72
C LEU A 128 9.18 12.03 3.87
N LEU A 129 9.50 10.78 3.54
CA LEU A 129 10.86 10.22 3.57
C LEU A 129 11.46 10.03 2.17
N ALA A 130 10.62 9.74 1.17
CA ALA A 130 11.01 9.55 -0.21
C ALA A 130 9.83 9.86 -1.16
N GLY A 131 10.12 10.28 -2.39
CA GLY A 131 9.12 10.52 -3.42
C GLY A 131 8.24 11.75 -3.15
N GLY A 132 6.92 11.59 -3.28
CA GLY A 132 5.95 12.68 -3.10
C GLY A 132 5.83 13.58 -4.32
N GLU A 133 6.32 13.15 -5.48
CA GLU A 133 6.39 13.94 -6.69
C GLU A 133 6.26 13.10 -7.97
N ARG A 134 6.15 13.78 -9.09
CA ARG A 134 6.27 13.16 -10.42
C ARG A 134 7.71 12.74 -10.68
N ALA A 135 7.88 11.59 -11.30
CA ALA A 135 9.18 11.20 -11.84
C ALA A 135 9.29 11.65 -13.30
N GLY A 136 10.08 12.72 -13.54
CA GLY A 136 10.27 13.27 -14.88
C GLY A 136 9.19 14.27 -15.34
N LYS A 137 9.40 14.81 -16.54
CA LYS A 137 8.55 15.89 -17.10
C LYS A 137 7.44 15.37 -18.03
N GLN A 138 7.63 14.20 -18.64
CA GLN A 138 6.70 13.61 -19.59
C GLN A 138 6.17 12.27 -19.07
N GLY A 139 4.97 11.87 -19.52
CA GLY A 139 4.33 10.61 -19.13
C GLY A 139 3.63 10.69 -17.77
N TYR A 140 3.21 9.51 -17.29
CA TYR A 140 2.42 9.36 -16.06
C TYR A 140 3.26 8.72 -14.95
N PHE A 141 4.52 9.11 -14.86
CA PHE A 141 5.45 8.57 -13.87
C PHE A 141 5.28 9.22 -12.51
N VAL A 142 5.28 8.40 -11.47
CA VAL A 142 5.20 8.80 -10.07
C VAL A 142 6.37 8.17 -9.32
N ALA A 143 7.08 8.97 -8.55
CA ALA A 143 8.18 8.47 -7.75
C ALA A 143 7.67 7.55 -6.62
N PRO A 144 8.33 6.41 -6.34
CA PRO A 144 8.05 5.60 -5.17
C PRO A 144 8.10 6.45 -3.91
N THR A 145 6.98 6.46 -3.18
CA THR A 145 6.72 7.43 -2.11
C THR A 145 6.57 6.72 -0.77
N VAL A 146 7.28 7.21 0.24
CA VAL A 146 7.24 6.68 1.60
C VAL A 146 6.89 7.79 2.58
N TYR A 147 5.82 7.59 3.34
CA TYR A 147 5.43 8.42 4.47
C TYR A 147 5.63 7.68 5.79
N SER A 148 6.22 8.34 6.79
CA SER A 148 6.22 7.92 8.19
C SER A 148 5.35 8.82 9.05
N ASP A 149 5.27 8.51 10.34
CA ASP A 149 4.44 9.20 11.33
C ASP A 149 2.96 9.30 10.90
N CYS A 150 2.50 8.26 10.17
CA CYS A 150 1.13 8.21 9.69
C CYS A 150 0.18 7.84 10.83
N ARG A 151 -0.88 8.64 11.00
CA ARG A 151 -1.94 8.35 11.97
C ARG A 151 -3.11 7.62 11.32
N PRO A 152 -3.89 6.84 12.09
CA PRO A 152 -4.97 5.99 11.57
C PRO A 152 -6.04 6.72 10.77
N GLU A 153 -6.31 8.00 11.10
CA GLU A 153 -7.32 8.82 10.45
C GLU A 153 -6.89 9.44 9.12
N MET A 154 -5.59 9.44 8.82
CA MET A 154 -5.06 10.05 7.60
C MET A 154 -5.63 9.38 6.35
N ARG A 155 -5.94 10.16 5.34
CA ARG A 155 -6.49 9.67 4.08
C ARG A 155 -5.59 8.64 3.40
N VAL A 156 -4.27 8.87 3.43
CA VAL A 156 -3.27 7.95 2.86
C VAL A 156 -3.24 6.59 3.57
N VAL A 157 -3.71 6.51 4.82
CA VAL A 157 -3.86 5.27 5.60
C VAL A 157 -5.20 4.59 5.33
N ARG A 158 -6.28 5.38 5.19
CA ARG A 158 -7.67 4.87 5.10
C ARG A 158 -8.08 4.43 3.71
N GLU A 159 -7.66 5.15 2.67
CA GLU A 159 -8.10 4.92 1.30
C GLU A 159 -7.05 4.16 0.47
N GLU A 160 -7.51 3.38 -0.49
CA GLU A 160 -6.67 2.76 -1.50
C GLU A 160 -6.13 3.83 -2.46
N VAL A 161 -4.79 4.00 -2.48
CA VAL A 161 -4.13 4.97 -3.38
C VAL A 161 -4.10 4.45 -4.81
N PHE A 162 -3.88 3.14 -4.98
CA PHE A 162 -3.64 2.47 -6.26
C PHE A 162 -2.48 3.11 -7.03
N GLY A 163 -1.38 3.32 -6.31
CA GLY A 163 -0.15 3.97 -6.76
C GLY A 163 1.04 3.61 -5.86
N PRO A 164 2.27 3.98 -6.23
CA PRO A 164 3.48 3.59 -5.51
C PRO A 164 3.67 4.41 -4.23
N VAL A 165 2.77 4.24 -3.26
CA VAL A 165 2.74 5.02 -2.02
C VAL A 165 2.60 4.11 -0.81
N MET A 166 3.54 4.21 0.11
CA MET A 166 3.57 3.50 1.39
C MET A 166 3.29 4.46 2.55
N SER A 167 2.48 4.00 3.50
CA SER A 167 2.23 4.68 4.78
C SER A 167 2.74 3.82 5.94
N ILE A 168 3.63 4.35 6.77
CA ILE A 168 4.21 3.67 7.92
C ILE A 168 3.61 4.23 9.20
N GLN A 169 3.12 3.33 10.04
CA GLN A 169 2.62 3.57 11.38
C GLN A 169 3.45 2.77 12.37
N THR A 170 3.73 3.33 13.54
CA THR A 170 4.39 2.60 14.62
C THR A 170 3.40 1.93 15.55
N PHE A 171 3.81 0.80 16.14
CA PHE A 171 3.15 0.19 17.27
C PHE A 171 4.16 -0.12 18.37
N GLU A 172 3.66 -0.32 19.59
CA GLU A 172 4.45 -0.61 20.77
C GLU A 172 3.86 -1.82 21.51
N GLY A 173 4.73 -2.51 22.25
CA GLY A 173 4.33 -3.60 23.12
C GLY A 173 3.93 -4.88 22.39
N ASP A 174 3.50 -5.86 23.17
CA ASP A 174 3.25 -7.23 22.73
C ASP A 174 1.74 -7.55 22.66
N ASP A 175 0.87 -6.54 22.73
CA ASP A 175 -0.58 -6.75 22.62
C ASP A 175 -0.97 -7.00 21.16
N LEU A 176 -0.91 -8.27 20.77
CA LEU A 176 -1.27 -8.73 19.42
C LEU A 176 -2.74 -8.49 19.09
N GLU A 177 -3.63 -8.52 20.08
CA GLU A 177 -5.06 -8.30 19.86
C GLU A 177 -5.33 -6.82 19.51
N ALA A 178 -4.73 -5.89 20.25
CA ALA A 178 -4.81 -4.47 19.94
C ALA A 178 -4.20 -4.14 18.56
N LEU A 179 -3.08 -4.78 18.21
CA LEU A 179 -2.46 -4.63 16.89
C LEU A 179 -3.35 -5.19 15.77
N ALA A 180 -3.91 -6.38 15.96
CA ALA A 180 -4.84 -6.99 15.01
C ALA A 180 -6.08 -6.12 14.81
N LYS A 181 -6.63 -5.53 15.88
CA LYS A 181 -7.75 -4.57 15.78
C LYS A 181 -7.39 -3.35 14.93
N ARG A 182 -6.20 -2.79 15.12
CA ARG A 182 -5.71 -1.68 14.29
C ARG A 182 -5.48 -2.10 12.84
N ALA A 183 -4.91 -3.27 12.60
CA ALA A 183 -4.69 -3.82 11.28
C ALA A 183 -6.00 -4.11 10.52
N ASN A 184 -7.05 -4.49 11.23
CA ASN A 184 -8.38 -4.74 10.68
C ASN A 184 -9.31 -3.51 10.67
N ASP A 185 -8.87 -2.35 11.17
CA ASP A 185 -9.66 -1.11 11.13
C ASP A 185 -9.67 -0.51 9.71
N THR A 186 -10.36 -1.19 8.82
CA THR A 186 -10.51 -0.83 7.42
C THR A 186 -11.80 -1.44 6.85
N THR A 187 -12.33 -0.84 5.80
CA THR A 187 -13.47 -1.39 5.04
C THR A 187 -13.06 -2.41 3.99
N TYR A 188 -11.76 -2.60 3.80
CA TYR A 188 -11.19 -3.58 2.89
C TYR A 188 -10.85 -4.88 3.60
N GLY A 189 -10.74 -5.99 2.85
CA GLY A 189 -10.33 -7.28 3.39
C GLY A 189 -9.88 -8.20 2.27
N LEU A 190 -8.60 -8.13 1.89
CA LEU A 190 -8.08 -8.88 0.76
C LEU A 190 -6.80 -9.65 1.10
N SER A 191 -5.77 -8.96 1.61
CA SER A 191 -4.46 -9.54 1.88
C SER A 191 -3.83 -8.94 3.13
N GLY A 192 -2.81 -9.58 3.65
CA GLY A 192 -1.96 -9.09 4.73
C GLY A 192 -0.65 -9.87 4.78
N SER A 193 0.37 -9.32 5.43
CA SER A 193 1.62 -10.02 5.68
C SER A 193 2.19 -9.70 7.05
N VAL A 194 2.91 -10.67 7.61
CA VAL A 194 3.60 -10.58 8.89
C VAL A 194 5.06 -10.93 8.70
N TRP A 195 5.95 -10.13 9.27
CA TRP A 195 7.39 -10.30 9.24
C TRP A 195 7.89 -10.51 10.68
N THR A 196 8.23 -11.72 11.00
CA THR A 196 8.76 -12.17 12.29
C THR A 196 9.55 -13.47 12.10
N ARG A 197 10.45 -13.78 13.01
CA ARG A 197 11.13 -15.08 13.09
C ARG A 197 10.42 -16.06 14.02
N ASP A 198 9.47 -15.56 14.80
CA ASP A 198 8.69 -16.39 15.72
C ASP A 198 7.41 -16.91 15.05
N LEU A 199 7.31 -18.22 14.92
CA LEU A 199 6.16 -18.87 14.29
C LEU A 199 4.88 -18.68 15.10
N ALA A 200 4.96 -18.60 16.42
CA ALA A 200 3.78 -18.39 17.28
C ALA A 200 3.20 -16.99 17.08
N THR A 201 4.05 -15.99 16.90
CA THR A 201 3.64 -14.61 16.58
C THR A 201 3.06 -14.50 15.17
N ALA A 202 3.52 -15.33 14.23
CA ALA A 202 3.05 -15.31 12.85
C ALA A 202 1.63 -15.89 12.68
N HIS A 203 1.20 -16.79 13.57
CA HIS A 203 -0.08 -17.50 13.58
C HIS A 203 -1.05 -16.99 14.63
#